data_177faf6792c227236af7289799f21200
#
_entry.id   177faf6792c227236af7289799f21200
#
_cell.length_a   1.000
_cell.length_b   1.000
_cell.length_c   1.000
_cell.angle_alpha   90.00
_cell.angle_beta   90.00
_cell.angle_gamma   90.00
#
_symmetry.space_group_name_H-M   'P 1'
#
loop_
_entity.id
_entity.type
_entity.pdbx_description
1 polymer ?
#
loop_
_entity_poly.entity_id
_entity_poly.type
_entity_poly.pdbx_seq_one_letter_code
_entity_poly.pdbx_strand_id
1 'polypeptide(L)'
;QNENIKLISNEHICHELINTYQDDGIILEPAGVLSICALDKIPQEHLKNKNIVCILSGGNNDVSRYPEIMEKSLLYLNKKHYYIIEFPQKPKQLKKFIFNVLGENDDITRFEYIKKTNKSFGNVLVGLETSSSEIIENKMSDNNFKFKKILESDLIYSYLV
;
A
#
# COMPACT_ATOMS: atom_id res chain seq x y z
N GLN A 1 34.50 1.20 4.28
CA GLN A 1 34.15 0.42 5.49
C GLN A 1 32.64 0.49 5.87
N ASN A 2 31.78 0.90 4.94
CA ASN A 2 30.32 0.96 5.19
C ASN A 2 29.54 -0.14 4.46
N GLU A 3 30.19 -1.24 4.10
CA GLU A 3 29.55 -2.32 3.31
C GLU A 3 28.46 -3.10 4.07
N ASN A 4 28.35 -2.90 5.38
CA ASN A 4 27.40 -3.64 6.23
C ASN A 4 26.14 -2.85 6.65
N ILE A 5 25.97 -1.61 6.19
CA ILE A 5 24.77 -0.84 6.48
C ILE A 5 23.69 -1.17 5.45
N LYS A 6 22.53 -1.65 5.92
CA LYS A 6 21.36 -1.95 5.09
C LYS A 6 20.27 -0.90 5.36
N LEU A 7 19.71 -0.35 4.30
CA LEU A 7 18.56 0.55 4.39
C LEU A 7 17.27 -0.26 4.25
N ILE A 8 16.34 -0.01 5.15
CA ILE A 8 15.01 -0.63 5.18
C ILE A 8 13.98 0.47 4.94
N SER A 9 13.00 0.23 4.06
CA SER A 9 11.93 1.19 3.82
C SER A 9 10.94 1.20 4.99
N ASN A 10 10.24 2.31 5.16
CA ASN A 10 9.21 2.45 6.20
C ASN A 10 8.06 1.47 5.99
N GLU A 11 7.69 1.20 4.74
CA GLU A 11 6.63 0.27 4.37
C GLU A 11 6.98 -1.16 4.81
N HIS A 12 8.25 -1.58 4.61
CA HIS A 12 8.74 -2.87 5.07
C HIS A 12 8.71 -2.97 6.61
N ILE A 13 9.17 -1.93 7.30
CA ILE A 13 9.09 -1.85 8.78
C ILE A 13 7.64 -2.01 9.24
N CYS A 14 6.70 -1.28 8.62
CA CYS A 14 5.29 -1.36 8.96
C CYS A 14 4.72 -2.76 8.72
N HIS A 15 5.13 -3.42 7.64
CA HIS A 15 4.72 -4.79 7.34
C HIS A 15 5.18 -5.76 8.44
N GLU A 16 6.45 -5.71 8.84
CA GLU A 16 6.98 -6.59 9.88
C GLU A 16 6.40 -6.29 11.28
N LEU A 17 6.05 -5.03 11.58
CA LEU A 17 5.31 -4.70 12.80
C LEU A 17 3.95 -5.41 12.85
N ILE A 18 3.22 -5.42 11.74
CA ILE A 18 1.92 -6.11 11.65
C ILE A 18 2.10 -7.62 11.75
N ASN A 19 3.06 -8.20 11.03
CA ASN A 19 3.34 -9.65 11.07
C ASN A 19 3.69 -10.10 12.50
N THR A 20 4.64 -9.43 13.14
CA THR A 20 5.07 -9.76 14.51
C THR A 20 3.91 -9.68 15.52
N TYR A 21 3.00 -8.72 15.31
CA TYR A 21 1.80 -8.62 16.15
C TYR A 21 0.80 -9.73 15.86
N GLN A 22 0.52 -10.03 14.59
CA GLN A 22 -0.50 -11.01 14.20
C GLN A 22 -0.07 -12.44 14.45
N ASP A 23 1.20 -12.76 14.17
CA ASP A 23 1.70 -14.13 14.23
C ASP A 23 2.20 -14.50 15.64
N ASP A 24 2.86 -13.56 16.33
CA ASP A 24 3.55 -13.81 17.58
C ASP A 24 2.90 -13.10 18.79
N GLY A 25 1.97 -12.17 18.56
CA GLY A 25 1.33 -11.36 19.63
C GLY A 25 2.28 -10.35 20.26
N ILE A 26 3.38 -10.00 19.58
CA ILE A 26 4.41 -9.10 20.10
C ILE A 26 4.21 -7.70 19.53
N ILE A 27 4.07 -6.71 20.39
CA ILE A 27 4.00 -5.29 20.03
C ILE A 27 5.42 -4.71 20.07
N LEU A 28 5.88 -4.18 18.95
CA LEU A 28 7.19 -3.57 18.81
C LEU A 28 7.09 -2.12 18.32
N GLU A 29 8.10 -1.32 18.63
CA GLU A 29 8.32 -0.04 17.97
C GLU A 29 9.06 -0.23 16.62
N PRO A 30 9.04 0.77 15.71
CA PRO A 30 9.70 0.65 14.40
C PRO A 30 11.16 0.24 14.44
N ALA A 31 11.92 0.70 15.44
CA ALA A 31 13.32 0.29 15.61
C ALA A 31 13.46 -1.18 16.03
N GLY A 32 12.45 -1.72 16.71
CA GLY A 32 12.47 -3.08 17.27
C GLY A 32 12.43 -4.18 16.23
N VAL A 33 11.84 -3.95 15.05
CA VAL A 33 11.72 -4.95 13.97
C VAL A 33 12.87 -4.89 12.95
N LEU A 34 13.76 -3.92 13.03
CA LEU A 34 14.83 -3.72 12.03
C LEU A 34 15.72 -4.96 11.87
N SER A 35 15.94 -5.73 12.93
CA SER A 35 16.75 -6.96 12.87
C SER A 35 16.07 -8.05 12.03
N ILE A 36 14.73 -8.14 12.04
CA ILE A 36 13.96 -9.05 11.20
C ILE A 36 14.00 -8.56 9.75
N CYS A 37 13.66 -7.30 9.51
CA CYS A 37 13.66 -6.69 8.19
C CYS A 37 15.03 -6.81 7.48
N ALA A 38 16.11 -6.80 8.25
CA ALA A 38 17.46 -6.93 7.71
C ALA A 38 17.72 -8.32 7.09
N LEU A 39 16.99 -9.36 7.48
CA LEU A 39 17.18 -10.72 6.94
C LEU A 39 16.94 -10.77 5.43
N ASP A 40 15.96 -10.02 4.93
CA ASP A 40 15.65 -9.95 3.49
C ASP A 40 16.75 -9.27 2.66
N LYS A 41 17.66 -8.56 3.32
CA LYS A 41 18.81 -7.91 2.70
C LYS A 41 20.09 -8.74 2.75
N ILE A 42 20.02 -9.92 3.35
CA ILE A 42 21.15 -10.84 3.48
C ILE A 42 20.99 -11.96 2.43
N PRO A 43 22.01 -12.24 1.61
CA PRO A 43 21.97 -13.34 0.66
C PRO A 43 21.64 -14.68 1.35
N GLN A 44 20.73 -15.46 0.77
CA GLN A 44 20.25 -16.73 1.34
C GLN A 44 21.38 -17.73 1.62
N GLU A 45 22.45 -17.70 0.85
CA GLU A 45 23.65 -18.50 1.04
C GLU A 45 24.35 -18.23 2.38
N HIS A 46 24.24 -16.99 2.90
CA HIS A 46 24.80 -16.62 4.19
C HIS A 46 23.89 -17.03 5.36
N LEU A 47 22.62 -17.28 5.10
CA LEU A 47 21.63 -17.69 6.12
C LEU A 47 21.48 -19.21 6.20
N LYS A 48 21.75 -19.92 5.11
CA LYS A 48 21.56 -21.37 5.01
C LYS A 48 22.38 -22.13 6.05
N ASN A 49 21.73 -23.06 6.77
CA ASN A 49 22.33 -23.88 7.82
C ASN A 49 22.95 -23.06 8.97
N LYS A 50 22.44 -21.87 9.25
CA LYS A 50 22.85 -21.03 10.39
C LYS A 50 21.69 -20.91 11.39
N ASN A 51 22.05 -20.83 12.66
CA ASN A 51 21.14 -20.37 13.70
C ASN A 51 21.22 -18.83 13.73
N ILE A 52 20.09 -18.17 13.43
CA ILE A 52 20.02 -16.72 13.37
C ILE A 52 19.21 -16.25 14.57
N VAL A 53 19.75 -15.29 15.29
CA VAL A 53 19.09 -14.66 16.44
C VAL A 53 18.86 -13.21 16.12
N CYS A 54 17.59 -12.80 16.02
CA CYS A 54 17.18 -11.40 15.89
C CYS A 54 16.83 -10.85 17.26
N ILE A 55 17.44 -9.73 17.62
CA ILE A 55 17.10 -9.03 18.87
C ILE A 55 15.95 -8.09 18.57
N LEU A 56 14.81 -8.36 19.19
CA LEU A 56 13.62 -7.50 19.13
C LEU A 56 13.70 -6.55 20.32
N SER A 57 13.66 -5.26 20.09
CA SER A 57 13.80 -4.26 21.14
C SER A 57 12.75 -3.17 21.03
N GLY A 58 12.32 -2.65 22.18
CA GLY A 58 11.34 -1.55 22.25
C GLY A 58 9.91 -1.97 21.92
N GLY A 59 9.01 -1.73 22.84
CA GLY A 59 7.57 -1.97 22.72
C GLY A 59 6.74 -0.70 22.87
N ASN A 60 7.37 0.48 22.86
CA ASN A 60 6.68 1.75 23.04
C ASN A 60 6.11 2.24 21.71
N ASN A 61 5.07 1.57 21.22
CA ASN A 61 4.37 1.98 20.00
C ASN A 61 3.03 2.62 20.34
N ASP A 62 2.73 3.74 19.73
CA ASP A 62 1.45 4.42 19.87
C ASP A 62 0.37 3.69 19.06
N VAL A 63 -0.64 3.19 19.75
CA VAL A 63 -1.78 2.46 19.16
C VAL A 63 -2.52 3.33 18.14
N SER A 64 -2.53 4.65 18.30
CA SER A 64 -3.17 5.58 17.36
C SER A 64 -2.52 5.57 15.96
N ARG A 65 -1.29 5.07 15.85
CA ARG A 65 -0.55 4.96 14.57
C ARG A 65 -0.83 3.67 13.80
N TYR A 66 -1.55 2.71 14.38
CA TYR A 66 -1.81 1.43 13.71
C TYR A 66 -2.55 1.56 12.36
N PRO A 67 -3.52 2.47 12.17
CA PRO A 67 -4.13 2.68 10.85
C PRO A 67 -3.11 3.07 9.77
N GLU A 68 -2.17 3.96 10.09
CA GLU A 68 -1.07 4.35 9.18
C GLU A 68 -0.11 3.18 8.92
N ILE A 69 0.26 2.43 9.97
CA ILE A 69 1.13 1.26 9.87
C ILE A 69 0.49 0.19 8.98
N MET A 70 -0.82 -0.06 9.15
CA MET A 70 -1.56 -1.01 8.33
C MET A 70 -1.58 -0.59 6.85
N GLU A 71 -1.83 0.69 6.58
CA GLU A 71 -1.84 1.22 5.23
C GLU A 71 -0.48 1.04 4.53
N LYS A 72 0.61 1.40 5.20
CA LYS A 72 1.97 1.21 4.68
C LYS A 72 2.32 -0.26 4.47
N SER A 73 1.84 -1.14 5.33
CA SER A 73 1.97 -2.60 5.14
C SER A 73 1.27 -3.07 3.87
N LEU A 74 0.05 -2.61 3.61
CA LEU A 74 -0.70 -2.95 2.39
C LEU A 74 -0.03 -2.43 1.11
N LEU A 75 0.59 -1.25 1.18
CA LEU A 75 1.40 -0.70 0.09
C LEU A 75 2.64 -1.54 -0.18
N TYR A 76 3.35 -1.96 0.87
CA TYR A 76 4.50 -2.86 0.76
C TYR A 76 4.15 -4.19 0.09
N LEU A 77 2.99 -4.74 0.43
CA LEU A 77 2.45 -5.98 -0.16
C LEU A 77 1.89 -5.82 -1.57
N ASN A 78 1.93 -4.60 -2.15
CA ASN A 78 1.26 -4.29 -3.42
C ASN A 78 -0.26 -4.63 -3.41
N LYS A 79 -0.89 -4.52 -2.25
CA LYS A 79 -2.34 -4.76 -2.09
C LYS A 79 -3.16 -3.48 -2.07
N LYS A 80 -2.52 -2.31 -1.92
CA LYS A 80 -3.20 -1.02 -1.92
C LYS A 80 -2.61 -0.12 -3.00
N HIS A 81 -3.49 0.56 -3.73
CA HIS A 81 -3.13 1.40 -4.86
C HIS A 81 -4.00 2.64 -4.91
N TYR A 82 -3.41 3.75 -5.35
CA TYR A 82 -4.12 5.01 -5.55
C TYR A 82 -4.12 5.40 -7.02
N TYR A 83 -5.26 5.92 -7.48
CA TYR A 83 -5.45 6.34 -8.85
C TYR A 83 -6.15 7.70 -8.92
N ILE A 84 -5.78 8.51 -9.88
CA ILE A 84 -6.61 9.61 -10.37
C ILE A 84 -7.30 9.10 -11.61
N ILE A 85 -8.64 9.03 -11.57
CA ILE A 85 -9.46 8.50 -12.66
C ILE A 85 -10.32 9.62 -13.24
N GLU A 86 -10.33 9.74 -14.57
CA GLU A 86 -11.17 10.69 -15.29
C GLU A 86 -12.57 10.11 -15.49
N PHE A 87 -13.55 10.58 -14.68
CA PHE A 87 -14.93 10.13 -14.78
C PHE A 87 -15.75 11.06 -15.67
N PRO A 88 -16.51 10.52 -16.64
CA PRO A 88 -17.54 11.30 -17.34
C PRO A 88 -18.57 11.81 -16.33
N GLN A 89 -18.91 13.11 -16.37
CA GLN A 89 -19.88 13.69 -15.44
C GLN A 89 -21.34 13.39 -15.84
N LYS A 90 -21.64 12.14 -16.13
CA LYS A 90 -22.94 11.61 -16.53
C LYS A 90 -23.50 10.69 -15.44
N PRO A 91 -24.82 10.55 -15.32
CA PRO A 91 -25.40 9.55 -14.43
C PRO A 91 -24.88 8.13 -14.69
N LYS A 92 -24.84 7.29 -13.66
CA LYS A 92 -24.50 5.88 -13.70
C LYS A 92 -23.02 5.55 -13.97
N GLN A 93 -22.10 6.53 -14.07
CA GLN A 93 -20.70 6.23 -14.34
C GLN A 93 -20.01 5.52 -13.15
N LEU A 94 -20.31 5.91 -11.91
CA LEU A 94 -19.82 5.20 -10.73
C LEU A 94 -20.33 3.75 -10.70
N LYS A 95 -21.61 3.53 -11.03
CA LYS A 95 -22.16 2.17 -11.14
C LYS A 95 -21.40 1.35 -12.18
N LYS A 96 -21.11 1.93 -13.36
CA LYS A 96 -20.31 1.28 -14.42
C LYS A 96 -18.92 0.92 -13.91
N PHE A 97 -18.25 1.81 -13.19
CA PHE A 97 -16.93 1.56 -12.60
C PHE A 97 -16.99 0.38 -11.63
N ILE A 98 -17.90 0.40 -10.66
CA ILE A 98 -18.02 -0.66 -9.65
C ILE A 98 -18.29 -2.01 -10.32
N PHE A 99 -19.26 -2.10 -11.23
CA PHE A 99 -19.66 -3.41 -11.80
C PHE A 99 -18.70 -3.96 -12.85
N ASN A 100 -18.00 -3.10 -13.60
CA ASN A 100 -17.18 -3.56 -14.72
C ASN A 100 -15.69 -3.60 -14.41
N VAL A 101 -15.23 -2.83 -13.41
CA VAL A 101 -13.81 -2.71 -13.10
C VAL A 101 -13.46 -3.52 -11.86
N LEU A 102 -14.24 -3.40 -10.79
CA LEU A 102 -13.95 -4.09 -9.53
C LEU A 102 -14.34 -5.57 -9.59
N GLY A 103 -13.57 -6.42 -8.93
CA GLY A 103 -13.89 -7.80 -8.63
C GLY A 103 -14.58 -7.95 -7.27
N GLU A 104 -14.97 -9.17 -6.93
CA GLU A 104 -15.69 -9.47 -5.68
C GLU A 104 -14.86 -9.20 -4.41
N ASN A 105 -13.53 -9.28 -4.53
CA ASN A 105 -12.59 -9.09 -3.41
C ASN A 105 -11.86 -7.74 -3.46
N ASP A 106 -12.24 -6.86 -4.39
CA ASP A 106 -11.66 -5.53 -4.47
C ASP A 106 -12.47 -4.55 -3.62
N ASP A 107 -11.80 -3.73 -2.83
CA ASP A 107 -12.44 -2.74 -1.97
C ASP A 107 -12.03 -1.32 -2.31
N ILE A 108 -13.00 -0.40 -2.21
CA ILE A 108 -12.75 1.04 -2.36
C ILE A 108 -12.51 1.64 -0.97
N THR A 109 -11.27 1.94 -0.66
CA THR A 109 -10.89 2.53 0.63
C THR A 109 -10.93 4.04 0.64
N ARG A 110 -10.88 4.66 -0.56
CA ARG A 110 -10.97 6.12 -0.73
C ARG A 110 -11.67 6.45 -2.05
N PHE A 111 -12.63 7.38 -2.00
CA PHE A 111 -13.31 7.86 -3.19
C PHE A 111 -13.66 9.35 -3.03
N GLU A 112 -12.89 10.20 -3.69
CA GLU A 112 -13.10 11.64 -3.63
C GLU A 112 -13.52 12.16 -5.00
N TYR A 113 -14.82 12.47 -5.13
CA TYR A 113 -15.40 12.97 -6.36
C TYR A 113 -16.05 14.33 -6.15
N ILE A 114 -15.49 15.34 -6.79
CA ILE A 114 -16.07 16.68 -6.81
C ILE A 114 -16.58 16.97 -8.22
N LYS A 115 -17.88 16.97 -8.36
CA LYS A 115 -18.53 17.34 -9.61
C LYS A 115 -18.33 18.83 -9.87
N LYS A 116 -17.72 19.17 -11.01
CA LYS A 116 -17.55 20.57 -11.45
C LYS A 116 -18.60 20.92 -12.49
N THR A 117 -19.31 22.03 -12.29
CA THR A 117 -20.20 22.60 -13.30
C THR A 117 -19.40 22.98 -14.55
N ASN A 118 -19.99 22.77 -15.72
CA ASN A 118 -19.42 23.13 -17.03
C ASN A 118 -18.22 22.28 -17.51
N LYS A 119 -18.01 21.09 -16.95
CA LYS A 119 -17.04 20.12 -17.49
C LYS A 119 -17.71 18.79 -17.83
N SER A 120 -17.31 18.18 -18.94
CA SER A 120 -17.80 16.87 -19.34
C SER A 120 -17.19 15.73 -18.51
N PHE A 121 -16.00 15.97 -17.92
CA PHE A 121 -15.23 15.02 -17.12
C PHE A 121 -14.77 15.64 -15.82
N GLY A 122 -14.63 14.83 -14.79
CA GLY A 122 -14.09 15.22 -13.49
C GLY A 122 -13.06 14.17 -13.03
N ASN A 123 -11.98 14.64 -12.41
CA ASN A 123 -11.00 13.77 -11.80
C ASN A 123 -11.52 13.27 -10.45
N VAL A 124 -11.36 11.99 -10.22
CA VAL A 124 -11.72 11.30 -8.98
C VAL A 124 -10.46 10.67 -8.41
N LEU A 125 -10.19 10.93 -7.15
CA LEU A 125 -9.16 10.21 -6.41
C LEU A 125 -9.77 8.93 -5.87
N VAL A 126 -9.16 7.79 -6.21
CA VAL A 126 -9.63 6.46 -5.80
C VAL A 126 -8.49 5.71 -5.14
N GLY A 127 -8.71 5.23 -3.92
CA GLY A 127 -7.86 4.25 -3.24
C GLY A 127 -8.53 2.88 -3.32
N LEU A 128 -7.79 1.88 -3.76
CA LEU A 128 -8.27 0.51 -3.93
C LEU A 128 -7.40 -0.47 -3.16
N GLU A 129 -8.05 -1.39 -2.47
CA GLU A 129 -7.43 -2.64 -2.03
C GLU A 129 -7.77 -3.75 -3.02
N THR A 130 -6.74 -4.38 -3.60
CA THR A 130 -6.88 -5.42 -4.61
C THR A 130 -5.68 -6.36 -4.58
N SER A 131 -5.90 -7.59 -4.98
CA SER A 131 -4.82 -8.58 -5.13
C SER A 131 -3.99 -8.38 -6.40
N SER A 132 -4.50 -7.64 -7.40
CA SER A 132 -3.81 -7.38 -8.67
C SER A 132 -4.21 -6.04 -9.28
N SER A 133 -3.33 -5.07 -9.15
CA SER A 133 -3.51 -3.77 -9.80
C SER A 133 -3.55 -3.87 -11.32
N GLU A 134 -2.82 -4.82 -11.91
CA GLU A 134 -2.80 -5.02 -13.37
C GLU A 134 -4.18 -5.39 -13.91
N ILE A 135 -4.92 -6.28 -13.22
CA ILE A 135 -6.28 -6.65 -13.62
C ILE A 135 -7.21 -5.43 -13.60
N ILE A 136 -7.11 -4.60 -12.56
CA ILE A 136 -7.89 -3.37 -12.41
C ILE A 136 -7.56 -2.38 -13.53
N GLU A 137 -6.28 -2.18 -13.81
CA GLU A 137 -5.79 -1.27 -14.85
C GLU A 137 -6.25 -1.69 -16.25
N ASN A 138 -6.21 -2.99 -16.55
CA ASN A 138 -6.74 -3.55 -17.79
C ASN A 138 -8.25 -3.33 -17.91
N LYS A 139 -9.02 -3.65 -16.87
CA LYS A 139 -10.48 -3.43 -16.86
C LYS A 139 -10.85 -1.95 -16.96
N MET A 140 -10.09 -1.04 -16.34
CA MET A 140 -10.28 0.40 -16.52
C MET A 140 -10.09 0.81 -17.99
N SER A 141 -9.03 0.31 -18.62
CA SER A 141 -8.71 0.59 -20.03
C SER A 141 -9.80 0.06 -20.97
N ASP A 142 -10.23 -1.20 -20.79
CA ASP A 142 -11.28 -1.84 -21.59
C ASP A 142 -12.64 -1.13 -21.46
N ASN A 143 -12.89 -0.50 -20.32
CA ASN A 143 -14.10 0.28 -20.08
C ASN A 143 -13.98 1.77 -20.43
N ASN A 144 -12.88 2.17 -21.07
CA ASN A 144 -12.57 3.54 -21.49
C ASN A 144 -12.49 4.55 -20.32
N PHE A 145 -12.04 4.13 -19.14
CA PHE A 145 -11.63 5.02 -18.08
C PHE A 145 -10.18 5.43 -18.31
N LYS A 146 -9.92 6.73 -18.39
CA LYS A 146 -8.56 7.25 -18.35
C LYS A 146 -8.14 7.38 -16.90
N PHE A 147 -6.96 6.90 -16.58
CA PHE A 147 -6.45 6.94 -15.22
C PHE A 147 -4.94 7.20 -15.18
N LYS A 148 -4.48 7.68 -14.05
CA LYS A 148 -3.07 7.74 -13.68
C LYS A 148 -2.91 7.05 -12.32
N LYS A 149 -2.05 6.03 -12.25
CA LYS A 149 -1.63 5.45 -10.97
C LYS A 149 -0.73 6.45 -10.26
N ILE A 150 -0.97 6.63 -8.96
CA ILE A 150 -0.14 7.50 -8.11
C ILE A 150 1.01 6.65 -7.58
N LEU A 151 2.23 7.11 -7.80
CA LEU A 151 3.46 6.46 -7.35
C LEU A 151 4.06 7.23 -6.17
N GLU A 152 4.95 6.60 -5.41
CA GLU A 152 5.69 7.25 -4.31
C GLU A 152 6.40 8.55 -4.72
N SER A 153 6.86 8.62 -5.96
CA SER A 153 7.52 9.81 -6.53
C SER A 153 6.58 10.97 -6.81
N ASP A 154 5.26 10.75 -6.81
CA ASP A 154 4.28 11.82 -7.05
C ASP A 154 4.08 12.66 -5.77
N LEU A 155 4.10 13.98 -5.88
CA LEU A 155 3.89 14.89 -4.75
C LEU A 155 2.61 14.60 -3.96
N ILE A 156 1.55 14.17 -4.64
CA ILE A 156 0.28 13.86 -4.00
C ILE A 156 0.36 12.63 -3.08
N TYR A 157 1.34 11.75 -3.28
CA TYR A 157 1.49 10.53 -2.47
C TYR A 157 1.66 10.85 -0.98
N SER A 158 2.48 11.84 -0.64
CA SER A 158 2.71 12.27 0.75
C SER A 158 1.48 12.84 1.46
N TYR A 159 0.39 13.13 0.74
CA TYR A 159 -0.90 13.55 1.31
C TYR A 159 -1.88 12.37 1.46
N LEU A 160 -1.53 11.22 0.92
CA LEU A 160 -2.39 10.04 0.92
C LEU A 160 -1.96 9.01 1.99
N VAL A 161 -0.64 8.97 2.24
CA VAL A 161 0.01 7.94 3.07
C VAL A 161 0.86 8.59 4.22
#